data_68aaddc27e1cd49ebf68db87f5595ac6
#
_entry.id   68aaddc27e1cd49ebf68db87f5595ac6
#
_cell.length_a   1.000
_cell.length_b   1.000
_cell.length_c   1.000
_cell.angle_alpha   90.00
_cell.angle_beta   90.00
_cell.angle_gamma   90.00
#
_symmetry.space_group_name_H-M   'P 1'
#
loop_
_entity.id
_entity.type
_entity.pdbx_description
1 polymer ?
#
loop_
_entity_poly.entity_id
_entity_poly.type
_entity_poly.pdbx_seq_one_letter_code
_entity_poly.pdbx_strand_id
1 'polypeptide(L)'
;MTTRSRVLLALFLLVLLLLGGGLYYLASNLNGIVAGLIEEQGSAATRTAVRVEGVDIRPAQAAAAVAGLSVANPEGFSGNAIELGALSVALDARSLTGDTIVVDSIAVDGARVNLVQQGTRNNLQALLANLQAVQSGEAPPDGAGGKRLIINRFTLDGASASVTAPGLEGTREVELPTIVVSDIGRASNGATGAQVAQQLLSPLLEAAIASAAVQAIKDRSA
;
A
#
# COMPACT_ATOMS: atom_id res chain seq x y z
N MET A 1 -45.28 -12.99 -34.57
CA MET A 1 -44.58 -12.91 -33.29
C MET A 1 -45.59 -12.52 -32.21
N THR A 2 -45.82 -13.41 -31.25
CA THR A 2 -46.81 -13.19 -30.20
C THR A 2 -46.31 -12.10 -29.24
N THR A 3 -47.24 -11.37 -28.62
CA THR A 3 -46.92 -10.31 -27.65
C THR A 3 -45.95 -10.79 -26.53
N ARG A 4 -46.09 -12.05 -26.12
CA ARG A 4 -45.18 -12.71 -25.14
C ARG A 4 -43.72 -12.80 -25.64
N SER A 5 -43.50 -13.10 -26.93
CA SER A 5 -42.17 -13.19 -27.53
C SER A 5 -41.51 -11.82 -27.59
N ARG A 6 -42.24 -10.74 -27.81
CA ARG A 6 -41.72 -9.37 -27.83
C ARG A 6 -41.33 -8.89 -26.43
N VAL A 7 -42.14 -9.26 -25.41
CA VAL A 7 -41.85 -8.93 -24.00
C VAL A 7 -40.59 -9.65 -23.52
N LEU A 8 -40.46 -10.95 -23.85
CA LEU A 8 -39.26 -11.72 -23.49
C LEU A 8 -37.99 -11.17 -24.18
N LEU A 9 -38.12 -10.82 -25.45
CA LEU A 9 -36.97 -10.18 -26.16
C LEU A 9 -36.59 -8.83 -25.57
N ALA A 10 -37.57 -7.99 -25.22
CA ALA A 10 -37.34 -6.71 -24.58
C ALA A 10 -36.66 -6.87 -23.20
N LEU A 11 -37.11 -7.84 -22.42
CA LEU A 11 -36.53 -8.15 -21.11
C LEU A 11 -35.10 -8.69 -21.24
N PHE A 12 -34.82 -9.54 -22.23
CA PHE A 12 -33.49 -10.05 -22.53
C PHE A 12 -32.54 -8.92 -22.97
N LEU A 13 -33.00 -8.02 -23.84
CA LEU A 13 -32.23 -6.85 -24.26
C LEU A 13 -31.96 -5.88 -23.10
N LEU A 14 -32.93 -5.69 -22.21
CA LEU A 14 -32.74 -4.88 -21.00
C LEU A 14 -31.70 -5.49 -20.08
N VAL A 15 -31.71 -6.80 -19.85
CA VAL A 15 -30.70 -7.51 -19.05
C VAL A 15 -29.32 -7.40 -19.69
N LEU A 16 -29.21 -7.59 -21.02
CA LEU A 16 -27.95 -7.40 -21.73
C LEU A 16 -27.42 -5.96 -21.63
N LEU A 17 -28.30 -4.97 -21.69
CA LEU A 17 -27.93 -3.55 -21.57
C LEU A 17 -27.47 -3.22 -20.14
N LEU A 18 -28.14 -3.78 -19.12
CA LEU A 18 -27.75 -3.61 -17.72
C LEU A 18 -26.41 -4.31 -17.42
N LEU A 19 -26.22 -5.53 -17.92
CA LEU A 19 -24.94 -6.26 -17.77
C LEU A 19 -23.81 -5.57 -18.53
N GLY A 20 -24.04 -5.20 -19.79
CA GLY A 20 -23.05 -4.50 -20.63
C GLY A 20 -22.72 -3.11 -20.08
N GLY A 21 -23.73 -2.36 -19.66
CA GLY A 21 -23.57 -1.05 -19.03
C GLY A 21 -22.84 -1.14 -17.69
N GLY A 22 -23.17 -2.14 -16.87
CA GLY A 22 -22.48 -2.39 -15.60
C GLY A 22 -21.01 -2.76 -15.79
N LEU A 23 -20.71 -3.68 -16.73
CA LEU A 23 -19.34 -4.05 -17.06
C LEU A 23 -18.55 -2.86 -17.65
N TYR A 24 -19.17 -2.07 -18.51
CA TYR A 24 -18.56 -0.86 -19.06
C TYR A 24 -18.27 0.16 -17.95
N TYR A 25 -19.21 0.38 -17.03
CA TYR A 25 -19.03 1.27 -15.90
C TYR A 25 -17.88 0.82 -14.99
N LEU A 26 -17.82 -0.46 -14.65
CA LEU A 26 -16.73 -1.04 -13.86
C LEU A 26 -15.39 -0.87 -14.57
N ALA A 27 -15.31 -1.19 -15.87
CA ALA A 27 -14.10 -1.06 -16.64
C ALA A 27 -13.62 0.41 -16.74
N SER A 28 -14.56 1.35 -16.87
CA SER A 28 -14.26 2.79 -16.99
C SER A 28 -13.87 3.44 -15.67
N ASN A 29 -14.28 2.85 -14.52
CA ASN A 29 -14.02 3.40 -13.18
C ASN A 29 -13.06 2.56 -12.34
N LEU A 30 -12.43 1.54 -12.94
CA LEU A 30 -11.57 0.58 -12.23
C LEU A 30 -10.45 1.29 -11.44
N ASN A 31 -9.82 2.28 -12.03
CA ASN A 31 -8.74 3.06 -11.38
C ASN A 31 -9.24 3.75 -10.10
N GLY A 32 -10.40 4.41 -10.14
CA GLY A 32 -10.99 5.09 -8.99
C GLY A 32 -11.45 4.12 -7.90
N ILE A 33 -12.03 2.98 -8.30
CA ILE A 33 -12.45 1.93 -7.36
C ILE A 33 -11.25 1.37 -6.61
N VAL A 34 -10.15 1.08 -7.32
CA VAL A 34 -8.94 0.53 -6.69
C VAL A 34 -8.24 1.59 -5.85
N ALA A 35 -8.18 2.84 -6.28
CA ALA A 35 -7.66 3.94 -5.46
C ALA A 35 -8.42 4.04 -4.13
N GLY A 36 -9.77 4.06 -4.17
CA GLY A 36 -10.61 4.08 -2.99
C GLY A 36 -10.39 2.88 -2.06
N LEU A 37 -10.22 1.67 -2.62
CA LEU A 37 -9.89 0.47 -1.84
C LEU A 37 -8.52 0.57 -1.15
N ILE A 38 -7.51 1.10 -1.84
CA ILE A 38 -6.17 1.32 -1.24
C ILE A 38 -6.27 2.31 -0.09
N GLU A 39 -6.99 3.41 -0.27
CA GLU A 39 -7.18 4.44 0.76
C GLU A 39 -7.96 3.90 1.96
N GLU A 40 -9.07 3.21 1.73
CA GLU A 40 -9.93 2.66 2.78
C GLU A 40 -9.22 1.56 3.58
N GLN A 41 -8.71 0.53 2.90
CA GLN A 41 -8.05 -0.61 3.54
C GLN A 41 -6.70 -0.20 4.15
N GLY A 42 -5.96 0.67 3.48
CA GLY A 42 -4.71 1.23 3.99
C GLY A 42 -4.94 2.04 5.26
N SER A 43 -5.95 2.91 5.26
CA SER A 43 -6.30 3.71 6.44
C SER A 43 -6.79 2.85 7.60
N ALA A 44 -7.60 1.82 7.32
CA ALA A 44 -8.05 0.87 8.34
C ALA A 44 -6.88 0.09 8.95
N ALA A 45 -5.93 -0.38 8.12
CA ALA A 45 -4.77 -1.14 8.58
C ALA A 45 -3.78 -0.30 9.39
N THR A 46 -3.51 0.92 8.96
CA THR A 46 -2.54 1.83 9.61
C THR A 46 -3.14 2.65 10.74
N ARG A 47 -4.46 2.73 10.83
CA ARG A 47 -5.22 3.66 11.70
C ARG A 47 -4.81 5.12 11.49
N THR A 48 -4.37 5.45 10.27
CA THR A 48 -4.01 6.80 9.84
C THR A 48 -4.56 7.05 8.46
N ALA A 49 -4.62 8.30 8.01
CA ALA A 49 -5.07 8.57 6.65
C ALA A 49 -4.06 8.08 5.62
N VAL A 50 -4.50 7.21 4.72
CA VAL A 50 -3.78 6.83 3.51
C VAL A 50 -4.44 7.50 2.32
N ARG A 51 -3.66 8.11 1.44
CA ARG A 51 -4.15 8.80 0.24
C ARG A 51 -3.35 8.36 -0.97
N VAL A 52 -4.02 8.37 -2.13
CA VAL A 52 -3.43 8.03 -3.42
C VAL A 52 -3.81 9.12 -4.42
N GLU A 53 -2.85 9.69 -5.12
CA GLU A 53 -3.11 10.70 -6.16
C GLU A 53 -3.68 10.09 -7.43
N GLY A 54 -3.22 8.89 -7.79
CA GLY A 54 -3.69 8.20 -8.97
C GLY A 54 -3.33 6.73 -9.03
N VAL A 55 -4.18 5.97 -9.73
CA VAL A 55 -3.96 4.56 -10.05
C VAL A 55 -4.18 4.38 -11.55
N ASP A 56 -3.28 3.68 -12.20
CA ASP A 56 -3.38 3.27 -13.60
C ASP A 56 -3.31 1.74 -13.68
N ILE A 57 -4.44 1.12 -13.98
CA ILE A 57 -4.56 -0.33 -14.07
C ILE A 57 -4.55 -0.74 -15.54
N ARG A 58 -3.67 -1.67 -15.85
CA ARG A 58 -3.51 -2.25 -17.19
C ARG A 58 -3.83 -3.74 -17.17
N PRO A 59 -5.11 -4.13 -17.26
CA PRO A 59 -5.54 -5.52 -17.09
C PRO A 59 -4.92 -6.46 -18.12
N ALA A 60 -4.77 -6.01 -19.36
CA ALA A 60 -4.18 -6.81 -20.44
C ALA A 60 -2.70 -7.17 -20.18
N GLN A 61 -2.02 -6.40 -19.34
CA GLN A 61 -0.61 -6.59 -18.98
C GLN A 61 -0.47 -7.18 -17.58
N ALA A 62 -1.58 -7.42 -16.87
CA ALA A 62 -1.61 -7.78 -15.45
C ALA A 62 -0.71 -6.86 -14.60
N ALA A 63 -0.78 -5.56 -14.86
CA ALA A 63 0.06 -4.55 -14.23
C ALA A 63 -0.77 -3.38 -13.72
N ALA A 64 -0.24 -2.70 -12.71
CA ALA A 64 -0.77 -1.45 -12.22
C ALA A 64 0.36 -0.49 -11.86
N ALA A 65 0.08 0.79 -11.93
CA ALA A 65 0.93 1.84 -11.38
C ALA A 65 0.12 2.68 -10.39
N VAL A 66 0.76 3.07 -9.29
CA VAL A 66 0.18 3.95 -8.27
C VAL A 66 1.10 5.16 -8.16
N ALA A 67 0.53 6.34 -8.18
CA ALA A 67 1.26 7.60 -8.03
C ALA A 67 0.83 8.30 -6.74
N GLY A 68 1.78 8.97 -6.09
CA GLY A 68 1.51 9.85 -4.96
C GLY A 68 0.84 9.16 -3.76
N LEU A 69 1.31 7.95 -3.38
CA LEU A 69 0.81 7.31 -2.19
C LEU A 69 1.41 7.94 -0.95
N SER A 70 0.58 8.39 -0.02
CA SER A 70 0.99 8.96 1.25
C SER A 70 0.30 8.29 2.43
N VAL A 71 1.04 8.10 3.51
CA VAL A 71 0.56 7.58 4.79
C VAL A 71 0.79 8.66 5.84
N ALA A 72 -0.29 9.16 6.42
CA ALA A 72 -0.20 10.18 7.47
C ALA A 72 0.45 9.62 8.74
N ASN A 73 1.02 10.50 9.53
CA ASN A 73 1.56 10.14 10.84
C ASN A 73 0.43 9.68 11.79
N PRO A 74 0.75 8.77 12.73
CA PRO A 74 -0.13 8.45 13.85
C PRO A 74 -0.40 9.65 14.75
N GLU A 75 -1.45 9.54 15.56
CA GLU A 75 -1.83 10.56 16.51
C GLU A 75 -0.66 11.01 17.40
N GLY A 76 -0.53 12.31 17.55
CA GLY A 76 0.58 12.95 18.28
C GLY A 76 1.77 13.37 17.41
N PHE A 77 1.78 13.00 16.12
CA PHE A 77 2.80 13.41 15.15
C PHE A 77 2.17 14.13 13.97
N SER A 78 2.81 15.18 13.47
CA SER A 78 2.30 15.98 12.35
C SER A 78 2.84 15.52 11.01
N GLY A 79 2.10 15.78 9.93
CA GLY A 79 2.49 15.49 8.55
C GLY A 79 2.37 14.02 8.16
N ASN A 80 3.10 13.60 7.14
CA ASN A 80 3.09 12.23 6.64
C ASN A 80 4.29 11.44 7.21
N ALA A 81 4.06 10.17 7.52
CA ALA A 81 5.11 9.23 7.91
C ALA A 81 5.87 8.73 6.69
N ILE A 82 5.15 8.46 5.60
CA ILE A 82 5.71 7.89 4.37
C ILE A 82 5.05 8.57 3.18
N GLU A 83 5.86 8.88 2.18
CA GLU A 83 5.42 9.38 0.88
C GLU A 83 6.14 8.56 -0.20
N LEU A 84 5.38 7.97 -1.12
CA LEU A 84 5.91 7.21 -2.26
C LEU A 84 5.63 8.00 -3.54
N GLY A 85 6.66 8.24 -4.34
CA GLY A 85 6.51 8.92 -5.62
C GLY A 85 5.79 8.05 -6.65
N ALA A 86 6.45 6.99 -7.09
CA ALA A 86 5.90 6.05 -8.06
C ALA A 86 6.03 4.61 -7.54
N LEU A 87 4.96 3.84 -7.72
CA LEU A 87 4.91 2.43 -7.38
C LEU A 87 4.38 1.66 -8.59
N SER A 88 5.13 0.66 -9.03
CA SER A 88 4.75 -0.24 -10.13
C SER A 88 4.50 -1.63 -9.58
N VAL A 89 3.43 -2.26 -10.05
CA VAL A 89 2.99 -3.60 -9.62
C VAL A 89 2.83 -4.48 -10.85
N ALA A 90 3.43 -5.66 -10.84
CA ALA A 90 3.16 -6.73 -11.78
C ALA A 90 2.50 -7.91 -11.05
N LEU A 91 1.47 -8.47 -11.64
CA LEU A 91 0.62 -9.50 -11.04
C LEU A 91 0.64 -10.78 -11.86
N ASP A 92 0.49 -11.93 -11.23
CA ASP A 92 0.08 -13.14 -11.95
C ASP A 92 -1.43 -13.07 -12.24
N ALA A 93 -1.78 -12.84 -13.51
CA ALA A 93 -3.17 -12.73 -13.96
C ALA A 93 -4.02 -13.94 -13.58
N ARG A 94 -3.43 -15.15 -13.47
CA ARG A 94 -4.12 -16.39 -13.12
C ARG A 94 -4.60 -16.39 -11.66
N SER A 95 -3.89 -15.68 -10.79
CA SER A 95 -4.20 -15.59 -9.36
C SER A 95 -5.39 -14.67 -9.06
N LEU A 96 -5.76 -13.77 -9.98
CA LEU A 96 -6.78 -12.75 -9.73
C LEU A 96 -8.18 -13.31 -9.46
N THR A 97 -8.48 -14.52 -9.93
CA THR A 97 -9.75 -15.20 -9.70
C THR A 97 -9.75 -16.08 -8.45
N GLY A 98 -8.58 -16.31 -7.83
CA GLY A 98 -8.43 -17.13 -6.62
C GLY A 98 -8.61 -16.33 -5.33
N ASP A 99 -8.51 -17.00 -4.19
CA ASP A 99 -8.55 -16.41 -2.85
C ASP A 99 -7.25 -15.71 -2.46
N THR A 100 -6.15 -16.08 -3.15
CA THR A 100 -4.82 -15.51 -2.95
C THR A 100 -4.34 -14.87 -4.24
N ILE A 101 -4.03 -13.58 -4.19
CA ILE A 101 -3.43 -12.83 -5.30
C ILE A 101 -1.91 -12.98 -5.21
N VAL A 102 -1.30 -13.37 -6.31
CA VAL A 102 0.16 -13.41 -6.44
C VAL A 102 0.64 -12.16 -7.16
N VAL A 103 1.47 -11.41 -6.47
CA VAL A 103 2.17 -10.24 -7.00
C VAL A 103 3.58 -10.66 -7.36
N ASP A 104 3.91 -10.59 -8.63
CA ASP A 104 5.24 -10.98 -9.11
C ASP A 104 6.31 -9.99 -8.67
N SER A 105 6.01 -8.70 -8.77
CA SER A 105 6.91 -7.66 -8.30
C SER A 105 6.16 -6.38 -7.90
N ILE A 106 6.71 -5.73 -6.89
CA ILE A 106 6.42 -4.35 -6.54
C ILE A 106 7.74 -3.60 -6.60
N ALA A 107 7.81 -2.55 -7.41
CA ALA A 107 8.94 -1.64 -7.46
C ALA A 107 8.48 -0.24 -7.04
N VAL A 108 9.17 0.33 -6.06
CA VAL A 108 8.96 1.69 -5.56
C VAL A 108 10.19 2.50 -5.86
N ASP A 109 9.98 3.66 -6.46
CA ASP A 109 11.02 4.63 -6.77
C ASP A 109 10.70 5.98 -6.10
N GLY A 110 11.71 6.57 -5.46
CA GLY A 110 11.59 7.89 -4.86
C GLY A 110 10.71 7.93 -3.59
N ALA A 111 10.90 7.01 -2.64
CA ALA A 111 10.21 7.06 -1.35
C ALA A 111 10.86 8.08 -0.41
N ARG A 112 10.02 8.81 0.34
CA ARG A 112 10.44 9.65 1.46
C ARG A 112 9.84 9.14 2.75
N VAL A 113 10.68 8.87 3.74
CA VAL A 113 10.28 8.41 5.07
C VAL A 113 10.58 9.51 6.09
N ASN A 114 9.57 9.96 6.81
CA ASN A 114 9.74 10.97 7.85
C ASN A 114 9.83 10.27 9.21
N LEU A 115 11.01 10.20 9.79
CA LEU A 115 11.25 9.69 11.13
C LEU A 115 11.25 10.85 12.14
N VAL A 116 10.22 10.90 12.95
CA VAL A 116 10.05 11.93 14.00
C VAL A 116 10.15 11.26 15.37
N GLN A 117 11.15 11.64 16.13
CA GLN A 117 11.36 11.19 17.50
C GLN A 117 10.81 12.22 18.49
N GLN A 118 9.95 11.79 19.41
CA GLN A 118 9.45 12.60 20.52
C GLN A 118 9.67 11.85 21.86
N GLY A 119 10.67 12.29 22.60
CA GLY A 119 11.10 11.58 23.82
C GLY A 119 11.58 10.17 23.49
N THR A 120 10.94 9.16 24.06
CA THR A 120 11.27 7.73 23.85
C THR A 120 10.47 7.07 22.74
N ARG A 121 9.53 7.76 22.09
CA ARG A 121 8.65 7.23 21.02
C ARG A 121 9.01 7.85 19.70
N ASN A 122 8.86 7.09 18.62
CA ASN A 122 8.87 7.62 17.26
C ASN A 122 7.60 7.24 16.49
N ASN A 123 7.31 8.03 15.44
CA ASN A 123 6.12 7.87 14.63
C ASN A 123 6.03 6.52 13.91
N LEU A 124 7.15 5.99 13.40
CA LEU A 124 7.16 4.72 12.68
C LEU A 124 6.93 3.52 13.61
N GLN A 125 7.45 3.57 14.86
CA GLN A 125 7.13 2.57 15.87
C GLN A 125 5.65 2.62 16.26
N ALA A 126 5.06 3.82 16.36
CA ALA A 126 3.63 3.97 16.60
C ALA A 126 2.80 3.41 15.42
N LEU A 127 3.24 3.62 14.18
CA LEU A 127 2.60 3.05 12.98
C LEU A 127 2.68 1.52 12.98
N LEU A 128 3.84 0.95 13.33
CA LEU A 128 4.00 -0.51 13.49
C LEU A 128 3.07 -1.07 14.57
N ALA A 129 2.93 -0.38 15.70
CA ALA A 129 2.02 -0.79 16.77
C ALA A 129 0.56 -0.80 16.29
N ASN A 130 0.14 0.18 15.48
CA ASN A 130 -1.20 0.19 14.86
C ASN A 130 -1.43 -1.04 13.97
N LEU A 131 -0.45 -1.37 13.11
CA LEU A 131 -0.53 -2.56 12.25
C LEU A 131 -0.62 -3.86 13.06
N GLN A 132 0.11 -3.96 14.16
CA GLN A 132 0.08 -5.12 15.07
C GLN A 132 -1.27 -5.25 15.79
N ALA A 133 -1.84 -4.14 16.25
CA ALA A 133 -3.13 -4.12 16.92
C ALA A 133 -4.27 -4.59 16.01
N VAL A 134 -4.23 -4.24 14.72
CA VAL A 134 -5.19 -4.74 13.72
C VAL A 134 -5.06 -6.26 13.52
N GLN A 135 -3.86 -6.83 13.62
CA GLN A 135 -3.63 -8.27 13.47
C GLN A 135 -4.08 -9.10 14.68
N SER A 136 -4.02 -8.53 15.90
CA SER A 136 -4.29 -9.27 17.15
C SER A 136 -5.77 -9.39 17.53
N GLY A 137 -6.70 -9.03 16.64
CA GLY A 137 -8.12 -9.32 16.81
C GLY A 137 -9.01 -8.14 17.22
N GLU A 138 -8.49 -6.93 17.29
CA GLU A 138 -9.30 -5.73 17.17
C GLU A 138 -9.60 -5.48 15.67
N ALA A 139 -10.18 -6.50 15.01
CA ALA A 139 -10.53 -6.43 13.61
C ALA A 139 -11.47 -5.24 13.35
N PRO A 140 -11.30 -4.51 12.24
CA PRO A 140 -12.33 -3.62 11.76
C PRO A 140 -13.62 -4.43 11.56
N PRO A 141 -14.79 -3.86 11.86
CA PRO A 141 -16.06 -4.57 11.71
C PRO A 141 -16.27 -5.03 10.27
N ASP A 142 -16.80 -6.22 10.15
CA ASP A 142 -17.31 -6.93 8.97
C ASP A 142 -17.20 -6.21 7.61
N GLY A 143 -16.36 -6.74 6.75
CA GLY A 143 -16.26 -6.39 5.34
C GLY A 143 -14.89 -6.66 4.70
N ALA A 144 -13.86 -6.78 5.48
CA ALA A 144 -12.50 -6.97 4.99
C ALA A 144 -12.08 -8.45 4.97
N GLY A 145 -12.90 -9.32 4.42
CA GLY A 145 -12.47 -10.60 3.86
C GLY A 145 -11.59 -10.34 2.64
N GLY A 146 -10.58 -9.48 2.78
CA GLY A 146 -9.65 -9.15 1.71
C GLY A 146 -8.92 -10.39 1.25
N LYS A 147 -8.72 -10.52 -0.07
CA LYS A 147 -7.89 -11.58 -0.65
C LYS A 147 -6.52 -11.59 0.01
N ARG A 148 -5.96 -12.75 0.19
CA ARG A 148 -4.60 -12.92 0.71
C ARG A 148 -3.59 -12.54 -0.38
N LEU A 149 -2.42 -12.10 0.02
CA LEU A 149 -1.38 -11.64 -0.88
C LEU A 149 -0.12 -12.47 -0.73
N ILE A 150 0.47 -12.88 -1.84
CA ILE A 150 1.85 -13.36 -1.91
C ILE A 150 2.60 -12.37 -2.78
N ILE A 151 3.69 -11.79 -2.29
CA ILE A 151 4.54 -10.88 -3.06
C ILE A 151 5.89 -11.56 -3.26
N ASN A 152 6.20 -11.93 -4.50
CA ASN A 152 7.42 -12.63 -4.82
C ASN A 152 8.65 -11.73 -4.64
N ARG A 153 8.54 -10.44 -5.00
CA ARG A 153 9.62 -9.46 -4.86
C ARG A 153 9.07 -8.06 -4.61
N PHE A 154 9.59 -7.43 -3.59
CA PHE A 154 9.45 -5.98 -3.34
C PHE A 154 10.83 -5.33 -3.47
N THR A 155 10.92 -4.23 -4.18
CA THR A 155 12.14 -3.42 -4.30
C THR A 155 11.80 -1.97 -4.01
N LEU A 156 12.55 -1.35 -3.12
CA LEU A 156 12.52 0.08 -2.82
C LEU A 156 13.87 0.66 -3.19
N ASP A 157 13.89 1.57 -4.14
CA ASP A 157 15.09 2.24 -4.63
C ASP A 157 14.95 3.76 -4.57
N GLY A 158 16.06 4.47 -4.54
CA GLY A 158 16.06 5.94 -4.49
C GLY A 158 15.32 6.53 -3.30
N ALA A 159 15.27 5.83 -2.16
CA ALA A 159 14.58 6.29 -0.98
C ALA A 159 15.44 7.20 -0.11
N SER A 160 14.80 8.17 0.56
CA SER A 160 15.43 9.02 1.57
C SER A 160 14.64 8.98 2.89
N ALA A 161 15.33 9.22 4.00
CA ALA A 161 14.69 9.43 5.29
C ALA A 161 15.00 10.84 5.81
N SER A 162 13.95 11.52 6.24
CA SER A 162 14.00 12.80 6.94
C SER A 162 13.90 12.53 8.43
N VAL A 163 14.95 12.83 9.19
CA VAL A 163 15.05 12.50 10.62
C VAL A 163 14.97 13.76 11.46
N THR A 164 13.99 13.81 12.35
CA THR A 164 13.80 14.87 13.35
C THR A 164 13.83 14.24 14.73
N ALA A 165 14.77 14.65 15.58
CA ALA A 165 14.91 14.12 16.95
C ALA A 165 15.32 15.21 17.94
N PRO A 166 15.00 15.07 19.25
CA PRO A 166 15.50 15.96 20.28
C PRO A 166 17.04 15.97 20.31
N GLY A 167 17.63 17.16 20.28
CA GLY A 167 19.10 17.32 20.27
C GLY A 167 19.72 17.35 18.86
N LEU A 168 18.95 17.16 17.81
CA LEU A 168 19.35 17.50 16.44
C LEU A 168 18.94 18.94 16.13
N GLU A 169 19.88 19.73 15.60
CA GLU A 169 19.55 21.05 15.06
C GLU A 169 18.85 20.87 13.69
N GLY A 170 17.51 20.98 13.70
CA GLY A 170 16.69 20.84 12.49
C GLY A 170 16.43 19.40 12.08
N THR A 171 16.01 19.26 10.83
CA THR A 171 15.73 17.96 10.19
C THR A 171 16.94 17.54 9.35
N ARG A 172 17.33 16.26 9.46
CA ARG A 172 18.39 15.68 8.64
C ARG A 172 17.82 14.77 7.59
N GLU A 173 18.28 14.94 6.35
CA GLU A 173 17.96 14.03 5.27
C GLU A 173 19.11 13.04 5.07
N VAL A 174 18.78 11.75 4.98
CA VAL A 174 19.73 10.66 4.76
C VAL A 174 19.22 9.77 3.64
N GLU A 175 20.09 9.36 2.75
CA GLU A 175 19.76 8.37 1.72
C GLU A 175 19.64 6.99 2.35
N LEU A 176 18.64 6.24 1.91
CA LEU A 176 18.45 4.84 2.32
C LEU A 176 19.06 3.91 1.27
N PRO A 177 19.63 2.78 1.70
CA PRO A 177 20.07 1.76 0.76
C PRO A 177 18.86 1.16 0.03
N THR A 178 19.09 0.58 -1.14
CA THR A 178 18.07 -0.23 -1.83
C THR A 178 17.61 -1.36 -0.91
N ILE A 179 16.29 -1.45 -0.69
CA ILE A 179 15.68 -2.50 0.14
C ILE A 179 15.00 -3.49 -0.78
N VAL A 180 15.35 -4.77 -0.63
CA VAL A 180 14.72 -5.88 -1.35
C VAL A 180 14.15 -6.86 -0.33
N VAL A 181 12.85 -7.13 -0.45
CA VAL A 181 12.16 -8.15 0.37
C VAL A 181 11.52 -9.14 -0.58
N SER A 182 11.74 -10.43 -0.34
CA SER A 182 11.22 -11.50 -1.19
C SER A 182 10.28 -12.42 -0.41
N ASP A 183 9.40 -13.11 -1.14
CA ASP A 183 8.54 -14.18 -0.64
C ASP A 183 7.61 -13.78 0.51
N ILE A 184 7.13 -12.52 0.51
CA ILE A 184 6.18 -12.02 1.50
C ILE A 184 4.89 -12.83 1.42
N GLY A 185 4.45 -13.37 2.56
CA GLY A 185 3.23 -14.16 2.67
C GLY A 185 3.34 -15.60 2.15
N ARG A 186 4.45 -16.02 1.55
CA ARG A 186 4.60 -17.37 0.98
C ARG A 186 4.51 -18.47 2.04
N ALA A 187 5.15 -18.29 3.19
CA ALA A 187 5.16 -19.27 4.28
C ALA A 187 3.78 -19.51 4.91
N SER A 188 2.84 -18.57 4.78
CA SER A 188 1.49 -18.61 5.36
C SER A 188 0.37 -18.81 4.33
N ASN A 189 0.70 -19.22 3.10
CA ASN A 189 -0.25 -19.31 1.98
C ASN A 189 -1.00 -18.00 1.72
N GLY A 190 -0.29 -16.89 1.85
CA GLY A 190 -0.77 -15.54 1.70
C GLY A 190 -0.79 -14.76 3.01
N ALA A 191 -0.54 -13.48 2.93
CA ALA A 191 -0.57 -12.51 4.03
C ALA A 191 -1.75 -11.54 3.86
N THR A 192 -2.23 -11.00 4.95
CA THR A 192 -3.17 -9.86 4.92
C THR A 192 -2.42 -8.58 4.55
N GLY A 193 -3.13 -7.54 4.11
CA GLY A 193 -2.52 -6.25 3.82
C GLY A 193 -1.73 -5.67 5.00
N ALA A 194 -2.24 -5.82 6.24
CA ALA A 194 -1.56 -5.38 7.45
C ALA A 194 -0.26 -6.16 7.71
N GLN A 195 -0.25 -7.48 7.45
CA GLN A 195 0.95 -8.31 7.56
C GLN A 195 2.00 -7.94 6.51
N VAL A 196 1.56 -7.66 5.28
CA VAL A 196 2.44 -7.16 4.21
C VAL A 196 3.06 -5.83 4.63
N ALA A 197 2.23 -4.87 5.06
CA ALA A 197 2.69 -3.55 5.48
C ALA A 197 3.70 -3.65 6.64
N GLN A 198 3.47 -4.52 7.62
CA GLN A 198 4.42 -4.74 8.72
C GLN A 198 5.76 -5.31 8.23
N GLN A 199 5.74 -6.31 7.33
CA GLN A 199 6.95 -6.92 6.79
C GLN A 199 7.78 -5.93 5.94
N LEU A 200 7.14 -4.93 5.33
CA LEU A 200 7.81 -3.89 4.57
C LEU A 200 8.29 -2.73 5.46
N LEU A 201 7.51 -2.35 6.47
CA LEU A 201 7.83 -1.22 7.33
C LEU A 201 9.01 -1.52 8.28
N SER A 202 9.16 -2.76 8.75
CA SER A 202 10.24 -3.14 9.67
C SER A 202 11.64 -2.90 9.08
N PRO A 203 12.00 -3.44 7.90
CA PRO A 203 13.32 -3.18 7.31
C PRO A 203 13.51 -1.71 6.92
N LEU A 204 12.45 -1.00 6.57
CA LEU A 204 12.49 0.42 6.28
C LEU A 204 12.87 1.25 7.51
N LEU A 205 12.25 0.95 8.66
CA LEU A 205 12.58 1.59 9.94
C LEU A 205 14.02 1.28 10.37
N GLU A 206 14.46 0.03 10.24
CA GLU A 206 15.83 -0.36 10.55
C GLU A 206 16.84 0.39 9.66
N ALA A 207 16.59 0.46 8.35
CA ALA A 207 17.42 1.20 7.42
C ALA A 207 17.48 2.70 7.75
N ALA A 208 16.35 3.32 8.07
CA ALA A 208 16.28 4.74 8.44
C ALA A 208 17.10 5.04 9.71
N ILE A 209 16.97 4.21 10.75
CA ILE A 209 17.73 4.34 12.00
C ILE A 209 19.23 4.12 11.76
N ALA A 210 19.59 3.07 11.03
CA ALA A 210 21.00 2.76 10.73
C ALA A 210 21.67 3.87 9.92
N SER A 211 21.00 4.36 8.86
CA SER A 211 21.52 5.44 8.02
C SER A 211 21.69 6.75 8.82
N ALA A 212 20.72 7.08 9.69
CA ALA A 212 20.82 8.25 10.57
C ALA A 212 21.99 8.14 11.56
N ALA A 213 22.23 6.96 12.13
CA ALA A 213 23.34 6.72 13.04
C ALA A 213 24.70 6.86 12.34
N VAL A 214 24.85 6.30 11.13
CA VAL A 214 26.07 6.42 10.32
C VAL A 214 26.36 7.88 9.98
N GLN A 215 25.34 8.64 9.58
CA GLN A 215 25.51 10.06 9.27
C GLN A 215 25.93 10.87 10.49
N ALA A 216 25.35 10.61 11.66
CA ALA A 216 25.72 11.28 12.91
C ALA A 216 27.16 11.02 13.33
N ILE A 217 27.74 9.85 13.01
CA ILE A 217 29.15 9.52 13.25
C ILE A 217 30.03 10.31 12.27
N LYS A 218 29.69 10.34 10.99
CA LYS A 218 30.43 11.09 9.96
C LYS A 218 30.55 12.58 10.31
N ASP A 219 29.43 13.19 10.76
CA ASP A 219 29.38 14.61 11.12
C ASP A 219 30.22 14.95 12.36
N ARG A 220 30.47 13.98 13.26
CA ARG A 220 31.35 14.18 14.42
C ARG A 220 32.85 14.04 14.09
N SER A 221 33.16 13.42 12.96
CA SER A 221 34.55 13.16 12.52
C SER A 221 35.05 14.14 11.46
N ALA A 222 34.19 15.05 11.01
CA ALA A 222 34.52 16.13 10.09
C ALA A 222 34.71 17.47 10.81
#